data_3e51958b19c02c0c2b6093dd6598657f
#
_entry.id   3e51958b19c02c0c2b6093dd6598657f
#
_cell.length_a   1.000
_cell.length_b   1.000
_cell.length_c   1.000
_cell.angle_alpha   90.00
_cell.angle_beta   90.00
_cell.angle_gamma   90.00
#
_symmetry.space_group_name_H-M   'P 1'
#
loop_
_entity.id
_entity.type
_entity.pdbx_description
1 polymer ?
#
loop_
_entity_poly.entity_id
_entity_poly.type
_entity_poly.pdbx_seq_one_letter_code
_entity_poly.pdbx_strand_id
1 'polypeptide(L)'
;MTHHLTRRRFLQISAATAAASALPLRAAEPFTLWGPPVTPTVLLAVAAEMGEARNIRPFTVKSWQSPDMLRAGLLNKSIEISIVPSYVAANLRAQGQPVLLHNIMTRGLLAVMSKAGTISDLGGLAEKNLVMPFKNDMPDIVLQILAKKHGINLENRITYTATPPEAVTLFLQKDYPNALLPEPLASASILKGKQEGVNVERSFSLDKIWSETFNTAKGGIAQAGLMVSETAAKEHADFLATLDKDLLAAVDWVANNGKSAAEIAANYMPAPVPALERAFEHSALTALRAKDISAEILQFLGEMYQLNPKIVGGKAPDANLFG
;
A
#
# COMPACT_ATOMS: atom_id res chain seq x y z
N MET A 1 22.61 -71.43 -20.01
CA MET A 1 22.53 -70.33 -20.98
C MET A 1 22.88 -69.00 -20.27
N THR A 2 24.15 -68.63 -20.36
CA THR A 2 24.68 -67.42 -19.70
C THR A 2 24.60 -66.25 -20.68
N HIS A 3 23.71 -65.28 -20.44
CA HIS A 3 23.63 -64.07 -21.25
C HIS A 3 24.74 -63.07 -20.87
N HIS A 4 25.78 -62.99 -21.71
CA HIS A 4 26.78 -61.97 -21.61
C HIS A 4 26.22 -60.59 -22.07
N LEU A 5 26.11 -59.66 -21.12
CA LEU A 5 25.84 -58.27 -21.41
C LEU A 5 27.04 -57.63 -22.12
N THR A 6 26.90 -57.24 -23.37
CA THR A 6 27.96 -56.57 -24.13
C THR A 6 28.19 -55.13 -23.64
N ARG A 7 29.49 -54.70 -23.65
CA ARG A 7 29.94 -53.35 -23.24
C ARG A 7 29.07 -52.24 -23.88
N ARG A 8 28.52 -52.44 -25.07
CA ARG A 8 27.70 -51.51 -25.82
C ARG A 8 26.29 -51.31 -25.16
N ARG A 9 25.71 -52.32 -24.54
CA ARG A 9 24.44 -52.21 -23.79
C ARG A 9 24.62 -51.52 -22.46
N PHE A 10 25.77 -51.69 -21.80
CA PHE A 10 26.08 -51.02 -20.54
C PHE A 10 26.25 -49.52 -20.74
N LEU A 11 26.90 -49.08 -21.81
CA LEU A 11 27.04 -47.66 -22.17
C LEU A 11 25.72 -46.99 -22.59
N GLN A 12 24.81 -47.75 -23.22
CA GLN A 12 23.49 -47.22 -23.56
C GLN A 12 22.59 -47.04 -22.35
N ILE A 13 22.69 -47.91 -21.34
CA ILE A 13 21.94 -47.74 -20.07
C ILE A 13 22.50 -46.61 -19.23
N SER A 14 23.81 -46.40 -19.22
CA SER A 14 24.46 -45.28 -18.51
C SER A 14 24.18 -43.93 -19.15
N ALA A 15 24.01 -43.86 -20.48
CA ALA A 15 23.66 -42.62 -21.20
C ALA A 15 22.18 -42.23 -21.00
N ALA A 16 21.28 -43.19 -20.82
CA ALA A 16 19.87 -42.95 -20.56
C ALA A 16 19.59 -42.42 -19.14
N THR A 17 20.43 -42.87 -18.15
CA THR A 17 20.30 -42.39 -16.76
C THR A 17 20.91 -40.98 -16.56
N ALA A 18 21.90 -40.56 -17.36
CA ALA A 18 22.48 -39.25 -17.30
C ALA A 18 21.62 -38.15 -17.99
N ALA A 19 20.76 -38.55 -18.93
CA ALA A 19 19.82 -37.64 -19.61
C ALA A 19 18.56 -37.32 -18.79
N ALA A 20 18.23 -38.16 -17.77
CA ALA A 20 17.04 -37.95 -16.94
C ALA A 20 17.26 -36.93 -15.79
N SER A 21 18.51 -36.50 -15.53
CA SER A 21 18.85 -35.57 -14.45
C SER A 21 19.06 -34.10 -14.89
N ALA A 22 18.84 -33.80 -16.14
CA ALA A 22 18.94 -32.44 -16.69
C ALA A 22 17.55 -31.83 -16.99
N LEU A 23 16.55 -32.08 -16.14
CA LEU A 23 15.41 -31.17 -16.08
C LEU A 23 15.96 -29.85 -15.51
N PRO A 24 15.81 -28.70 -16.20
CA PRO A 24 16.17 -27.44 -15.60
C PRO A 24 15.42 -27.36 -14.27
N LEU A 25 16.14 -27.29 -13.16
CA LEU A 25 15.52 -26.84 -11.91
C LEU A 25 14.89 -25.50 -12.24
N ARG A 26 13.58 -25.50 -12.43
CA ARG A 26 12.82 -24.26 -12.51
C ARG A 26 13.12 -23.56 -11.20
N ALA A 27 13.90 -22.49 -11.24
CA ALA A 27 14.20 -21.71 -10.06
C ALA A 27 12.84 -21.40 -9.43
N ALA A 28 12.67 -21.80 -8.17
CA ALA A 28 11.44 -21.53 -7.46
C ALA A 28 11.17 -20.03 -7.58
N GLU A 29 9.95 -19.66 -8.00
CA GLU A 29 9.56 -18.27 -8.09
C GLU A 29 9.89 -17.58 -6.77
N PRO A 30 10.58 -16.42 -6.80
CA PRO A 30 10.98 -15.77 -5.57
C PRO A 30 9.74 -15.44 -4.75
N PHE A 31 9.83 -15.64 -3.44
CA PHE A 31 8.78 -15.23 -2.53
C PHE A 31 8.54 -13.73 -2.68
N THR A 32 7.31 -13.34 -2.96
CA THR A 32 7.01 -11.96 -3.32
C THR A 32 6.05 -11.33 -2.32
N LEU A 33 6.48 -10.21 -1.75
CA LEU A 33 5.62 -9.31 -1.00
C LEU A 33 5.16 -8.18 -1.93
N TRP A 34 3.91 -7.79 -1.80
CA TRP A 34 3.32 -6.81 -2.68
C TRP A 34 2.97 -5.52 -1.94
N GLY A 35 2.94 -4.41 -2.68
CA GLY A 35 2.46 -3.12 -2.16
C GLY A 35 1.96 -2.21 -3.26
N PRO A 36 1.21 -1.15 -2.92
CA PRO A 36 0.87 -0.08 -3.85
C PRO A 36 2.10 0.79 -4.16
N PRO A 37 2.10 1.57 -5.25
CA PRO A 37 3.17 2.54 -5.54
C PRO A 37 3.03 3.82 -4.68
N VAL A 38 2.94 3.64 -3.36
CA VAL A 38 2.84 4.70 -2.34
C VAL A 38 3.85 4.48 -1.21
N THR A 39 4.09 5.50 -0.42
CA THR A 39 5.20 5.57 0.54
C THR A 39 5.38 4.38 1.49
N PRO A 40 4.35 3.73 2.08
CA PRO A 40 4.60 2.59 2.98
C PRO A 40 5.31 1.40 2.32
N THR A 41 5.31 1.29 0.99
CA THR A 41 6.04 0.23 0.28
C THR A 41 7.55 0.36 0.45
N VAL A 42 8.08 1.55 0.80
CA VAL A 42 9.52 1.72 1.12
C VAL A 42 9.94 0.84 2.29
N LEU A 43 9.08 0.62 3.28
CA LEU A 43 9.41 -0.21 4.44
C LEU A 43 9.67 -1.66 4.03
N LEU A 44 8.87 -2.21 3.12
CA LEU A 44 9.13 -3.53 2.53
C LEU A 44 10.41 -3.55 1.69
N ALA A 45 10.66 -2.49 0.92
CA ALA A 45 11.85 -2.37 0.10
C ALA A 45 13.13 -2.34 0.96
N VAL A 46 13.14 -1.55 2.03
CA VAL A 46 14.24 -1.49 3.00
C VAL A 46 14.43 -2.85 3.70
N ALA A 47 13.34 -3.52 4.11
CA ALA A 47 13.42 -4.85 4.70
C ALA A 47 13.97 -5.90 3.72
N ALA A 48 13.65 -5.81 2.43
CA ALA A 48 14.17 -6.71 1.40
C ALA A 48 15.68 -6.51 1.17
N GLU A 49 16.16 -5.26 1.23
CA GLU A 49 17.57 -4.92 0.99
C GLU A 49 18.47 -5.15 2.21
N MET A 50 17.97 -4.88 3.43
CA MET A 50 18.79 -4.79 4.64
C MET A 50 18.27 -5.60 5.83
N GLY A 51 16.99 -6.04 5.82
CA GLY A 51 16.36 -6.73 6.94
C GLY A 51 16.86 -8.17 7.16
N GLU A 52 16.63 -8.70 8.34
CA GLU A 52 17.00 -10.07 8.71
C GLU A 52 16.02 -11.14 8.20
N ALA A 53 14.77 -10.76 7.92
CA ALA A 53 13.76 -11.68 7.40
C ALA A 53 14.18 -12.33 6.06
N ARG A 54 14.97 -11.64 5.24
CA ARG A 54 15.54 -12.18 3.99
C ARG A 54 16.48 -13.36 4.21
N ASN A 55 17.10 -13.47 5.39
CA ASN A 55 17.97 -14.59 5.75
C ASN A 55 17.17 -15.85 6.13
N ILE A 56 15.92 -15.68 6.61
CA ILE A 56 14.99 -16.79 6.87
C ILE A 56 14.41 -17.27 5.55
N ARG A 57 13.94 -16.33 4.73
CA ARG A 57 13.41 -16.60 3.39
C ARG A 57 13.70 -15.41 2.46
N PRO A 58 14.53 -15.59 1.44
CA PRO A 58 14.75 -14.55 0.42
C PRO A 58 13.42 -14.15 -0.22
N PHE A 59 13.18 -12.85 -0.32
CA PHE A 59 11.97 -12.33 -0.92
C PHE A 59 12.26 -11.10 -1.78
N THR A 60 11.33 -10.77 -2.64
CA THR A 60 11.34 -9.55 -3.44
C THR A 60 10.07 -8.75 -3.18
N VAL A 61 10.11 -7.47 -3.56
CA VAL A 61 8.94 -6.59 -3.48
C VAL A 61 8.46 -6.27 -4.88
N LYS A 62 7.15 -6.33 -5.10
CA LYS A 62 6.51 -5.91 -6.37
C LYS A 62 5.38 -4.95 -6.07
N SER A 63 5.15 -4.02 -7.00
CA SER A 63 4.03 -3.09 -6.89
C SER A 63 2.89 -3.50 -7.82
N TRP A 64 1.68 -3.58 -7.25
CA TRP A 64 0.47 -3.62 -8.06
C TRP A 64 0.10 -2.20 -8.48
N GLN A 65 -0.39 -2.06 -9.72
CA GLN A 65 -0.59 -0.75 -10.35
C GLN A 65 -2.05 -0.24 -10.27
N SER A 66 -2.97 -1.11 -9.91
CA SER A 66 -4.39 -0.75 -9.78
C SER A 66 -5.10 -1.61 -8.75
N PRO A 67 -6.20 -1.13 -8.17
CA PRO A 67 -7.06 -1.94 -7.30
C PRO A 67 -7.57 -3.23 -7.96
N ASP A 68 -7.80 -3.21 -9.27
CA ASP A 68 -8.25 -4.40 -10.01
C ASP A 68 -7.15 -5.47 -10.13
N MET A 69 -5.89 -5.05 -10.34
CA MET A 69 -4.74 -5.97 -10.30
C MET A 69 -4.62 -6.62 -8.92
N LEU A 70 -4.75 -5.84 -7.85
CA LEU A 70 -4.74 -6.36 -6.48
C LEU A 70 -5.86 -7.38 -6.27
N ARG A 71 -7.11 -7.02 -6.61
CA ARG A 71 -8.27 -7.92 -6.43
C ARG A 71 -8.11 -9.23 -7.21
N ALA A 72 -7.66 -9.15 -8.47
CA ALA A 72 -7.38 -10.34 -9.28
C ALA A 72 -6.30 -11.23 -8.65
N GLY A 73 -5.20 -10.62 -8.17
CA GLY A 73 -4.10 -11.33 -7.51
C GLY A 73 -4.52 -12.03 -6.22
N LEU A 74 -5.39 -11.40 -5.43
CA LEU A 74 -5.93 -11.99 -4.21
C LEU A 74 -6.87 -13.16 -4.51
N LEU A 75 -7.74 -13.02 -5.51
CA LEU A 75 -8.69 -14.07 -5.90
C LEU A 75 -7.99 -15.31 -6.48
N ASN A 76 -6.98 -15.12 -7.32
CA ASN A 76 -6.23 -16.23 -7.93
C ASN A 76 -5.05 -16.72 -7.05
N LYS A 77 -4.89 -16.15 -5.84
CA LYS A 77 -3.85 -16.49 -4.86
C LYS A 77 -2.41 -16.25 -5.34
N SER A 78 -2.20 -15.39 -6.34
CA SER A 78 -0.86 -14.94 -6.72
C SER A 78 -0.33 -13.83 -5.80
N ILE A 79 -1.20 -13.23 -5.00
CA ILE A 79 -0.88 -12.27 -3.94
C ILE A 79 -1.38 -12.83 -2.61
N GLU A 80 -0.46 -13.25 -1.75
CA GLU A 80 -0.77 -13.77 -0.42
C GLU A 80 -0.39 -12.82 0.71
N ILE A 81 0.63 -11.99 0.48
CA ILE A 81 1.11 -10.97 1.42
C ILE A 81 1.22 -9.65 0.65
N SER A 82 0.45 -8.67 1.08
CA SER A 82 0.43 -7.36 0.41
C SER A 82 0.08 -6.23 1.37
N ILE A 83 0.72 -5.07 1.18
CA ILE A 83 0.15 -3.83 1.71
C ILE A 83 -1.15 -3.55 0.95
N VAL A 84 -2.21 -3.35 1.70
CA VAL A 84 -3.55 -3.02 1.19
C VAL A 84 -4.18 -1.91 2.02
N PRO A 85 -5.13 -1.13 1.48
CA PRO A 85 -6.02 -0.33 2.31
C PRO A 85 -6.71 -1.23 3.35
N SER A 86 -6.78 -0.79 4.61
CA SER A 86 -7.27 -1.63 5.71
C SER A 86 -8.70 -2.14 5.50
N TYR A 87 -9.55 -1.34 4.82
CA TYR A 87 -10.91 -1.76 4.48
C TYR A 87 -10.96 -2.91 3.47
N VAL A 88 -9.93 -3.08 2.62
CA VAL A 88 -9.86 -4.19 1.65
C VAL A 88 -9.71 -5.51 2.40
N ALA A 89 -8.84 -5.56 3.42
CA ALA A 89 -8.72 -6.74 4.28
C ALA A 89 -10.04 -7.06 5.00
N ALA A 90 -10.70 -6.03 5.56
CA ALA A 90 -12.00 -6.18 6.22
C ALA A 90 -13.10 -6.68 5.26
N ASN A 91 -13.16 -6.13 4.04
CA ASN A 91 -14.11 -6.52 3.01
C ASN A 91 -13.93 -7.99 2.60
N LEU A 92 -12.70 -8.40 2.32
CA LEU A 92 -12.37 -9.80 1.98
C LEU A 92 -12.70 -10.76 3.12
N ARG A 93 -12.34 -10.39 4.35
CA ARG A 93 -12.67 -11.18 5.55
C ARG A 93 -14.17 -11.36 5.71
N ALA A 94 -14.95 -10.28 5.58
CA ALA A 94 -16.41 -10.31 5.65
C ALA A 94 -17.05 -11.20 4.57
N GLN A 95 -16.40 -11.33 3.41
CA GLN A 95 -16.80 -12.23 2.32
C GLN A 95 -16.32 -13.68 2.52
N GLY A 96 -15.71 -14.00 3.66
CA GLY A 96 -15.25 -15.35 3.99
C GLY A 96 -13.87 -15.71 3.44
N GLN A 97 -13.10 -14.75 2.90
CA GLN A 97 -11.73 -15.03 2.50
C GLN A 97 -10.84 -15.19 3.74
N PRO A 98 -9.94 -16.20 3.76
CA PRO A 98 -9.06 -16.47 4.90
C PRO A 98 -7.86 -15.51 4.91
N VAL A 99 -8.10 -14.24 5.19
CA VAL A 99 -7.08 -13.19 5.25
C VAL A 99 -7.12 -12.48 6.60
N LEU A 100 -5.97 -11.96 7.02
CA LEU A 100 -5.77 -11.20 8.25
C LEU A 100 -5.12 -9.85 7.94
N LEU A 101 -5.50 -8.81 8.64
CA LEU A 101 -4.75 -7.56 8.69
C LEU A 101 -3.68 -7.69 9.77
N HIS A 102 -2.41 -7.81 9.33
CA HIS A 102 -1.29 -8.13 10.19
C HIS A 102 -0.76 -6.93 10.97
N ASN A 103 -0.63 -5.79 10.29
CA ASN A 103 -0.17 -4.53 10.86
C ASN A 103 -0.80 -3.32 10.14
N ILE A 104 -0.49 -2.12 10.63
CA ILE A 104 -0.70 -0.86 9.92
C ILE A 104 0.66 -0.26 9.60
N MET A 105 0.89 0.11 8.35
CA MET A 105 2.16 0.62 7.83
C MET A 105 2.13 2.10 7.47
N THR A 106 0.96 2.72 7.46
CA THR A 106 0.80 4.17 7.36
C THR A 106 -0.44 4.64 8.09
N ARG A 107 -0.29 5.78 8.76
CA ARG A 107 -1.38 6.48 9.43
C ARG A 107 -1.80 7.77 8.73
N GLY A 108 -1.23 8.05 7.56
CA GLY A 108 -1.59 9.19 6.71
C GLY A 108 -0.58 9.38 5.59
N LEU A 109 -1.12 9.65 4.41
CA LEU A 109 -0.36 9.98 3.20
C LEU A 109 -1.22 10.76 2.19
N LEU A 110 -2.40 11.22 2.60
CA LEU A 110 -3.35 11.91 1.72
C LEU A 110 -3.28 13.43 1.96
N ALA A 111 -2.88 14.17 0.95
CA ALA A 111 -2.75 15.61 1.02
C ALA A 111 -3.67 16.33 0.03
N VAL A 112 -4.32 17.40 0.48
CA VAL A 112 -4.95 18.36 -0.40
C VAL A 112 -3.89 19.34 -0.88
N MET A 113 -3.72 19.41 -2.20
CA MET A 113 -2.80 20.30 -2.92
C MET A 113 -3.56 21.45 -3.54
N SER A 114 -2.98 22.65 -3.58
CA SER A 114 -3.59 23.85 -4.18
C SER A 114 -2.64 24.58 -5.12
N LYS A 115 -3.20 25.20 -6.18
CA LYS A 115 -2.47 26.09 -7.11
C LYS A 115 -2.64 27.58 -6.77
N ALA A 116 -3.79 27.98 -6.32
CA ALA A 116 -4.20 29.37 -6.18
C ALA A 116 -4.29 29.80 -4.72
N GLY A 117 -3.22 29.58 -3.97
CA GLY A 117 -3.17 29.87 -2.54
C GLY A 117 -3.73 28.71 -1.72
N THR A 118 -3.31 28.64 -0.48
CA THR A 118 -3.69 27.56 0.43
C THR A 118 -5.12 27.71 0.93
N ILE A 119 -5.77 26.57 1.12
CA ILE A 119 -6.96 26.43 1.93
C ILE A 119 -6.55 25.73 3.22
N SER A 120 -7.03 26.21 4.38
CA SER A 120 -6.55 25.76 5.69
C SER A 120 -7.23 24.49 6.19
N ASP A 121 -8.40 24.18 5.66
CA ASP A 121 -9.27 23.11 6.16
C ASP A 121 -10.26 22.62 5.09
N LEU A 122 -11.08 21.66 5.45
CA LEU A 122 -12.12 21.12 4.58
C LEU A 122 -13.18 22.14 4.16
N GLY A 123 -13.47 23.13 5.00
CA GLY A 123 -14.45 24.19 4.69
C GLY A 123 -14.07 24.94 3.43
N GLY A 124 -12.77 25.14 3.20
CA GLY A 124 -12.25 25.75 1.98
C GLY A 124 -12.56 24.98 0.70
N LEU A 125 -12.94 23.69 0.77
CA LEU A 125 -13.36 22.88 -0.39
C LEU A 125 -14.84 23.06 -0.75
N ALA A 126 -15.67 23.63 0.13
CA ALA A 126 -17.12 23.70 -0.07
C ALA A 126 -17.53 24.39 -1.38
N GLU A 127 -16.74 25.37 -1.84
CA GLU A 127 -17.03 26.15 -3.05
C GLU A 127 -15.98 25.94 -4.16
N LYS A 128 -15.00 25.06 -3.96
CA LYS A 128 -13.88 24.88 -4.90
C LYS A 128 -13.86 23.49 -5.52
N ASN A 129 -13.58 23.43 -6.81
CA ASN A 129 -13.43 22.15 -7.50
C ASN A 129 -12.17 21.42 -7.05
N LEU A 130 -12.29 20.11 -6.93
CA LEU A 130 -11.24 19.17 -6.53
C LEU A 130 -11.11 18.09 -7.60
N VAL A 131 -9.89 17.75 -7.99
CA VAL A 131 -9.62 16.55 -8.78
C VAL A 131 -8.93 15.51 -7.91
N MET A 132 -9.31 14.24 -8.06
CA MET A 132 -8.70 13.13 -7.31
C MET A 132 -8.86 11.80 -8.03
N PRO A 133 -7.98 10.82 -7.78
CA PRO A 133 -8.12 9.48 -8.34
C PRO A 133 -9.14 8.64 -7.57
N PHE A 134 -9.62 7.59 -8.23
CA PHE A 134 -10.29 6.43 -7.61
C PHE A 134 -11.57 6.75 -6.82
N LYS A 135 -12.64 7.01 -7.54
CA LYS A 135 -13.98 7.10 -6.93
C LYS A 135 -14.29 5.83 -6.11
N ASN A 136 -14.85 6.02 -4.92
CA ASN A 136 -15.22 4.96 -3.97
C ASN A 136 -14.02 4.11 -3.47
N ASP A 137 -12.80 4.63 -3.52
CA ASP A 137 -11.63 4.02 -2.90
C ASP A 137 -11.12 4.87 -1.72
N MET A 138 -10.05 4.43 -1.05
CA MET A 138 -9.58 4.99 0.22
C MET A 138 -9.53 6.53 0.27
N PRO A 139 -8.95 7.26 -0.71
CA PRO A 139 -8.90 8.73 -0.66
C PRO A 139 -10.29 9.35 -0.62
N ASP A 140 -11.20 8.86 -1.46
CA ASP A 140 -12.57 9.35 -1.57
C ASP A 140 -13.39 9.01 -0.32
N ILE A 141 -13.30 7.78 0.16
CA ILE A 141 -14.01 7.31 1.36
C ILE A 141 -13.65 8.19 2.57
N VAL A 142 -12.35 8.43 2.80
CA VAL A 142 -11.88 9.25 3.91
C VAL A 142 -12.39 10.69 3.77
N LEU A 143 -12.30 11.27 2.57
CA LEU A 143 -12.79 12.62 2.31
C LEU A 143 -14.30 12.73 2.56
N GLN A 144 -15.10 11.77 2.09
CA GLN A 144 -16.56 11.75 2.26
C GLN A 144 -16.97 11.61 3.74
N ILE A 145 -16.27 10.78 4.52
CA ILE A 145 -16.50 10.64 5.96
C ILE A 145 -16.25 11.97 6.66
N LEU A 146 -15.10 12.59 6.40
CA LEU A 146 -14.74 13.88 7.00
C LEU A 146 -15.71 14.99 6.58
N ALA A 147 -16.03 15.10 5.30
CA ALA A 147 -16.99 16.08 4.80
C ALA A 147 -18.38 15.92 5.50
N LYS A 148 -18.88 14.70 5.62
CA LYS A 148 -20.13 14.40 6.31
C LYS A 148 -20.07 14.80 7.80
N LYS A 149 -18.98 14.50 8.51
CA LYS A 149 -18.81 14.85 9.93
C LYS A 149 -18.75 16.35 10.16
N HIS A 150 -18.18 17.09 9.21
CA HIS A 150 -18.06 18.55 9.27
C HIS A 150 -19.24 19.30 8.59
N GLY A 151 -20.26 18.59 8.10
CA GLY A 151 -21.42 19.21 7.44
C GLY A 151 -21.10 19.89 6.10
N ILE A 152 -20.05 19.46 5.42
CA ILE A 152 -19.57 20.04 4.16
C ILE A 152 -20.15 19.25 2.99
N ASN A 153 -20.80 19.97 2.05
CA ASN A 153 -21.33 19.38 0.83
C ASN A 153 -20.27 19.45 -0.28
N LEU A 154 -19.82 18.29 -0.77
CA LEU A 154 -18.89 18.16 -1.89
C LEU A 154 -19.57 17.67 -3.17
N GLU A 155 -20.90 17.64 -3.21
CA GLU A 155 -21.67 17.22 -4.38
C GLU A 155 -21.32 18.10 -5.60
N ASN A 156 -21.07 17.45 -6.75
CA ASN A 156 -20.65 18.11 -8.00
C ASN A 156 -19.34 18.92 -7.93
N ARG A 157 -18.56 18.79 -6.86
CA ARG A 157 -17.27 19.47 -6.69
C ARG A 157 -16.08 18.60 -7.02
N ILE A 158 -16.26 17.28 -7.07
CA ILE A 158 -15.17 16.32 -7.25
C ILE A 158 -15.17 15.78 -8.67
N THR A 159 -14.03 15.90 -9.35
CA THR A 159 -13.74 15.21 -10.60
C THR A 159 -12.84 14.03 -10.31
N TYR A 160 -13.29 12.85 -10.69
CA TYR A 160 -12.54 11.62 -10.47
C TYR A 160 -11.76 11.22 -11.72
N THR A 161 -10.55 10.71 -11.51
CA THR A 161 -9.72 10.12 -12.57
C THR A 161 -9.51 8.63 -12.35
N ALA A 162 -9.18 7.91 -13.42
CA ALA A 162 -8.90 6.48 -13.35
C ALA A 162 -7.55 6.16 -12.68
N THR A 163 -6.60 7.09 -12.77
CA THR A 163 -5.24 6.91 -12.23
C THR A 163 -4.74 8.16 -11.50
N PRO A 164 -3.86 8.01 -10.50
CA PRO A 164 -3.27 9.15 -9.81
C PRO A 164 -2.42 10.07 -10.70
N PRO A 165 -1.61 9.59 -11.67
CA PRO A 165 -0.91 10.46 -12.63
C PRO A 165 -1.84 11.33 -13.48
N GLU A 166 -3.02 10.80 -13.85
CA GLU A 166 -4.04 11.57 -14.57
C GLU A 166 -4.57 12.72 -13.72
N ALA A 167 -4.83 12.49 -12.42
CA ALA A 167 -5.25 13.53 -11.50
C ALA A 167 -4.21 14.66 -11.41
N VAL A 168 -2.91 14.32 -11.33
CA VAL A 168 -1.83 15.31 -11.36
C VAL A 168 -1.82 16.11 -12.67
N THR A 169 -2.00 15.43 -13.81
CA THR A 169 -2.04 16.09 -15.12
C THR A 169 -3.20 17.08 -15.22
N LEU A 170 -4.42 16.65 -14.85
CA LEU A 170 -5.58 17.53 -14.85
C LEU A 170 -5.40 18.69 -13.86
N PHE A 171 -4.89 18.42 -12.67
CA PHE A 171 -4.60 19.43 -11.67
C PHE A 171 -3.65 20.50 -12.20
N LEU A 172 -2.56 20.15 -12.86
CA LEU A 172 -1.57 21.11 -13.34
C LEU A 172 -2.04 21.87 -14.59
N GLN A 173 -2.70 21.19 -15.54
CA GLN A 173 -3.01 21.72 -16.87
C GLN A 173 -4.41 22.30 -17.02
N LYS A 174 -5.34 22.06 -16.08
CA LYS A 174 -6.73 22.49 -16.14
C LYS A 174 -7.11 23.43 -14.99
N ASP A 175 -8.29 23.98 -15.03
CA ASP A 175 -8.81 24.92 -14.04
C ASP A 175 -9.32 24.20 -12.77
N TYR A 176 -8.52 23.27 -12.25
CA TYR A 176 -8.73 22.68 -10.92
C TYR A 176 -7.86 23.42 -9.92
N PRO A 177 -8.43 24.19 -8.97
CA PRO A 177 -7.64 24.87 -7.95
C PRO A 177 -7.03 23.91 -6.94
N ASN A 178 -7.65 22.72 -6.75
CA ASN A 178 -7.23 21.75 -5.75
C ASN A 178 -7.16 20.33 -6.30
N ALA A 179 -6.29 19.51 -5.71
CA ALA A 179 -6.24 18.07 -5.91
C ALA A 179 -6.09 17.33 -4.57
N LEU A 180 -6.73 16.18 -4.40
CA LEU A 180 -6.42 15.25 -3.31
C LEU A 180 -5.53 14.14 -3.86
N LEU A 181 -4.30 14.08 -3.38
CA LEU A 181 -3.27 13.17 -3.88
C LEU A 181 -2.62 12.38 -2.75
N PRO A 182 -2.31 11.09 -2.97
CA PRO A 182 -1.47 10.33 -2.06
C PRO A 182 0.01 10.66 -2.26
N GLU A 183 0.83 10.49 -1.21
CA GLU A 183 2.28 10.49 -1.35
C GLU A 183 2.76 9.18 -2.05
N PRO A 184 3.75 9.24 -2.96
CA PRO A 184 4.64 10.36 -3.27
C PRO A 184 4.13 11.33 -4.35
N LEU A 185 2.92 11.15 -4.89
CA LEU A 185 2.43 11.99 -5.99
C LEU A 185 2.13 13.42 -5.58
N ALA A 186 1.73 13.65 -4.33
CA ALA A 186 1.59 15.00 -3.80
C ALA A 186 2.92 15.76 -3.88
N SER A 187 4.01 15.15 -3.40
CA SER A 187 5.36 15.73 -3.50
C SER A 187 5.85 15.85 -4.96
N ALA A 188 5.55 14.86 -5.81
CA ALA A 188 5.90 14.92 -7.23
C ALA A 188 5.15 16.04 -7.97
N SER A 189 3.90 16.33 -7.59
CA SER A 189 3.11 17.42 -8.18
C SER A 189 3.73 18.81 -7.92
N ILE A 190 4.36 19.02 -6.76
CA ILE A 190 5.09 20.25 -6.44
C ILE A 190 6.30 20.41 -7.37
N LEU A 191 7.09 19.34 -7.53
CA LEU A 191 8.28 19.37 -8.41
C LEU A 191 7.88 19.60 -9.87
N LYS A 192 6.86 18.92 -10.34
CA LYS A 192 6.35 19.06 -11.70
C LYS A 192 5.74 20.44 -11.91
N GLY A 193 4.95 20.95 -10.97
CA GLY A 193 4.40 22.31 -11.02
C GLY A 193 5.51 23.36 -11.16
N LYS A 194 6.59 23.24 -10.38
CA LYS A 194 7.75 24.15 -10.49
C LYS A 194 8.38 24.13 -11.88
N GLN A 195 8.49 22.95 -12.51
CA GLN A 195 9.01 22.81 -13.88
C GLN A 195 8.09 23.45 -14.93
N GLU A 196 6.77 23.41 -14.71
CA GLU A 196 5.74 23.96 -15.60
C GLU A 196 5.38 25.43 -15.28
N GLY A 197 6.05 26.05 -14.30
CA GLY A 197 5.77 27.43 -13.88
C GLY A 197 4.47 27.59 -13.08
N VAL A 198 3.95 26.49 -12.53
CA VAL A 198 2.75 26.46 -11.70
C VAL A 198 3.15 26.36 -10.23
N ASN A 199 2.70 27.34 -9.41
CA ASN A 199 2.92 27.26 -7.96
C ASN A 199 1.94 26.26 -7.34
N VAL A 200 2.49 25.16 -6.83
CA VAL A 200 1.75 24.08 -6.15
C VAL A 200 2.19 24.01 -4.70
N GLU A 201 1.22 24.08 -3.81
CA GLU A 201 1.43 24.02 -2.36
C GLU A 201 0.61 22.91 -1.72
N ARG A 202 1.14 22.32 -0.62
CA ARG A 202 0.39 21.41 0.23
C ARG A 202 -0.46 22.23 1.20
N SER A 203 -1.79 22.11 1.11
CA SER A 203 -2.72 22.86 1.95
C SER A 203 -2.89 22.22 3.32
N PHE A 204 -3.33 20.96 3.34
CA PHE A 204 -3.48 20.17 4.58
C PHE A 204 -3.49 18.67 4.29
N SER A 205 -3.33 17.87 5.33
CA SER A 205 -3.45 16.40 5.23
C SER A 205 -4.77 15.91 5.87
N LEU A 206 -5.34 14.86 5.29
CA LEU A 206 -6.60 14.29 5.81
C LEU A 206 -6.41 13.56 7.14
N ASP A 207 -5.22 13.00 7.38
CA ASP A 207 -4.89 12.31 8.64
C ASP A 207 -4.89 13.28 9.83
N LYS A 208 -4.44 14.52 9.66
CA LYS A 208 -4.50 15.55 10.70
C LYS A 208 -5.96 15.88 11.05
N ILE A 209 -6.79 16.16 10.04
CA ILE A 209 -8.20 16.45 10.26
C ILE A 209 -8.92 15.24 10.88
N TRP A 210 -8.58 14.03 10.44
CA TRP A 210 -9.11 12.80 11.03
C TRP A 210 -8.79 12.70 12.51
N SER A 211 -7.52 12.95 12.89
CA SER A 211 -7.08 12.88 14.28
C SER A 211 -7.85 13.85 15.17
N GLU A 212 -8.06 15.07 14.69
CA GLU A 212 -8.82 16.11 15.38
C GLU A 212 -10.32 15.75 15.49
N THR A 213 -10.89 15.20 14.40
CA THR A 213 -12.33 14.84 14.34
C THR A 213 -12.68 13.65 15.23
N PHE A 214 -11.81 12.64 15.29
CA PHE A 214 -12.09 11.38 15.97
C PHE A 214 -11.24 11.15 17.22
N ASN A 215 -10.41 12.12 17.62
CA ASN A 215 -9.55 12.07 18.80
C ASN A 215 -8.72 10.77 18.87
N THR A 216 -8.04 10.43 17.78
CA THR A 216 -7.28 9.18 17.69
C THR A 216 -6.03 9.22 18.57
N ALA A 217 -5.88 8.25 19.49
CA ALA A 217 -4.82 8.23 20.51
C ALA A 217 -3.39 8.25 19.93
N LYS A 218 -3.19 7.61 18.78
CA LYS A 218 -1.89 7.55 18.10
C LYS A 218 -1.77 8.53 16.93
N GLY A 219 -2.76 9.39 16.73
CA GLY A 219 -2.87 10.30 15.59
C GLY A 219 -3.14 9.56 14.27
N GLY A 220 -3.60 10.30 13.26
CA GLY A 220 -3.79 9.77 11.90
C GLY A 220 -4.90 8.74 11.72
N ILE A 221 -4.84 8.05 10.61
CA ILE A 221 -5.84 7.11 10.09
C ILE A 221 -5.21 5.72 10.06
N ALA A 222 -5.90 4.65 10.48
CA ALA A 222 -5.45 3.27 10.26
C ALA A 222 -5.61 2.88 8.77
N GLN A 223 -4.86 3.57 7.88
CA GLN A 223 -5.18 3.68 6.47
C GLN A 223 -4.82 2.45 5.66
N ALA A 224 -3.60 1.96 5.78
CA ALA A 224 -3.13 0.80 5.03
C ALA A 224 -2.09 0.02 5.83
N GLY A 225 -2.06 -1.28 5.61
CA GLY A 225 -1.13 -2.18 6.28
C GLY A 225 -0.97 -3.51 5.56
N LEU A 226 -0.13 -4.35 6.11
CA LEU A 226 0.15 -5.67 5.56
C LEU A 226 -1.03 -6.60 5.82
N MET A 227 -1.65 -7.06 4.76
CA MET A 227 -2.61 -8.17 4.76
C MET A 227 -1.85 -9.46 4.45
N VAL A 228 -2.20 -10.52 5.16
CA VAL A 228 -1.58 -11.85 5.03
C VAL A 228 -2.68 -12.90 4.90
N SER A 229 -2.55 -13.87 3.99
CA SER A 229 -3.44 -15.03 4.00
C SER A 229 -3.23 -15.86 5.28
N GLU A 230 -4.29 -16.51 5.81
CA GLU A 230 -4.16 -17.36 6.99
C GLU A 230 -3.16 -18.51 6.77
N THR A 231 -3.05 -19.01 5.53
CA THR A 231 -2.07 -20.00 5.13
C THR A 231 -0.66 -19.46 5.29
N ALA A 232 -0.37 -18.30 4.68
CA ALA A 232 0.95 -17.66 4.78
C ALA A 232 1.28 -17.27 6.23
N ALA A 233 0.29 -16.85 7.03
CA ALA A 233 0.50 -16.53 8.44
C ALA A 233 0.95 -17.73 9.26
N LYS A 234 0.46 -18.94 8.94
CA LYS A 234 0.85 -20.20 9.61
C LYS A 234 2.17 -20.73 9.08
N GLU A 235 2.34 -20.79 7.76
CA GLU A 235 3.51 -21.39 7.11
C GLU A 235 4.77 -20.54 7.25
N HIS A 236 4.63 -19.22 7.45
CA HIS A 236 5.73 -18.26 7.49
C HIS A 236 5.77 -17.47 8.81
N ALA A 237 5.33 -18.08 9.92
CA ALA A 237 5.24 -17.39 11.22
C ALA A 237 6.58 -16.76 11.66
N ASP A 238 7.69 -17.50 11.57
CA ASP A 238 9.03 -17.01 11.95
C ASP A 238 9.51 -15.89 11.03
N PHE A 239 9.24 -16.01 9.72
CA PHE A 239 9.52 -14.96 8.74
C PHE A 239 8.75 -13.68 9.10
N LEU A 240 7.45 -13.77 9.33
CA LEU A 240 6.60 -12.63 9.67
C LEU A 240 7.00 -11.98 11.01
N ALA A 241 7.35 -12.78 12.02
CA ALA A 241 7.82 -12.27 13.30
C ALA A 241 9.14 -11.50 13.18
N THR A 242 10.03 -11.91 12.26
CA THR A 242 11.27 -11.20 11.97
C THR A 242 11.01 -9.99 11.09
N LEU A 243 10.13 -10.12 10.08
CA LEU A 243 9.70 -9.00 9.23
C LEU A 243 9.09 -7.86 10.05
N ASP A 244 8.31 -8.14 11.11
CA ASP A 244 7.78 -7.10 11.99
C ASP A 244 8.89 -6.24 12.63
N LYS A 245 9.99 -6.87 13.05
CA LYS A 245 11.15 -6.17 13.61
C LYS A 245 11.86 -5.36 12.55
N ASP A 246 12.03 -5.93 11.36
CA ASP A 246 12.65 -5.25 10.23
C ASP A 246 11.83 -4.03 9.79
N LEU A 247 10.51 -4.17 9.73
CA LEU A 247 9.62 -3.05 9.38
C LEU A 247 9.65 -1.94 10.41
N LEU A 248 9.69 -2.28 11.70
CA LEU A 248 9.82 -1.29 12.77
C LEU A 248 11.16 -0.55 12.67
N ALA A 249 12.25 -1.29 12.47
CA ALA A 249 13.58 -0.70 12.25
C ALA A 249 13.63 0.15 10.96
N ALA A 250 12.93 -0.28 9.91
CA ALA A 250 12.84 0.46 8.66
C ALA A 250 12.12 1.81 8.82
N VAL A 251 11.13 1.93 9.71
CA VAL A 251 10.48 3.23 10.01
C VAL A 251 11.52 4.23 10.50
N ASP A 252 12.28 3.85 11.52
CA ASP A 252 13.32 4.72 12.10
C ASP A 252 14.44 5.00 11.10
N TRP A 253 14.83 3.98 10.33
CA TRP A 253 15.88 4.13 9.32
C TRP A 253 15.48 5.10 8.20
N VAL A 254 14.27 4.99 7.66
CA VAL A 254 13.73 5.89 6.62
C VAL A 254 13.70 7.33 7.14
N ALA A 255 13.25 7.54 8.38
CA ALA A 255 13.19 8.87 8.99
C ALA A 255 14.57 9.54 9.10
N ASN A 256 15.64 8.74 9.32
CA ASN A 256 17.00 9.26 9.49
C ASN A 256 17.84 9.23 8.20
N ASN A 257 17.38 8.54 7.14
CA ASN A 257 18.14 8.31 5.90
C ASN A 257 17.28 8.56 4.65
N GLY A 258 16.48 9.64 4.65
CA GLY A 258 15.46 9.92 3.64
C GLY A 258 15.96 9.80 2.19
N LYS A 259 17.15 10.34 1.88
CA LYS A 259 17.74 10.24 0.54
C LYS A 259 18.06 8.79 0.13
N SER A 260 18.75 8.03 0.99
CA SER A 260 19.08 6.63 0.70
C SER A 260 17.82 5.75 0.62
N ALA A 261 16.82 6.04 1.48
CA ALA A 261 15.52 5.39 1.39
C ALA A 261 14.80 5.69 0.08
N ALA A 262 14.90 6.92 -0.43
CA ALA A 262 14.33 7.31 -1.72
C ALA A 262 15.04 6.62 -2.90
N GLU A 263 16.35 6.45 -2.84
CA GLU A 263 17.12 5.71 -3.84
C GLU A 263 16.71 4.22 -3.89
N ILE A 264 16.52 3.58 -2.72
CA ILE A 264 15.98 2.22 -2.65
C ILE A 264 14.54 2.19 -3.20
N ALA A 265 13.69 3.09 -2.73
CA ALA A 265 12.28 3.13 -3.09
C ALA A 265 12.04 3.35 -4.61
N ALA A 266 12.92 4.09 -5.28
CA ALA A 266 12.84 4.35 -6.72
C ALA A 266 12.91 3.08 -7.59
N ASN A 267 13.47 1.98 -7.06
CA ASN A 267 13.47 0.69 -7.74
C ASN A 267 12.08 0.00 -7.72
N TYR A 268 11.19 0.44 -6.86
CA TYR A 268 9.88 -0.19 -6.60
C TYR A 268 8.70 0.74 -6.88
N MET A 269 8.92 2.04 -6.89
CA MET A 269 7.87 3.05 -7.07
C MET A 269 8.22 4.01 -8.22
N PRO A 270 7.29 4.28 -9.15
CA PRO A 270 7.54 5.14 -10.31
C PRO A 270 7.48 6.64 -9.93
N ALA A 271 8.37 7.08 -9.04
CA ALA A 271 8.47 8.47 -8.64
C ALA A 271 9.94 8.91 -8.57
N PRO A 272 10.25 10.17 -8.90
CA PRO A 272 11.62 10.70 -8.82
C PRO A 272 12.15 10.67 -7.38
N VAL A 273 13.44 10.35 -7.20
CA VAL A 273 14.11 10.32 -5.88
C VAL A 273 13.83 11.57 -5.04
N PRO A 274 13.91 12.82 -5.56
CA PRO A 274 13.60 14.02 -4.76
C PRO A 274 12.13 14.11 -4.31
N ALA A 275 11.20 13.50 -5.07
CA ALA A 275 9.80 13.44 -4.66
C ALA A 275 9.59 12.40 -3.56
N LEU A 276 10.25 11.23 -3.66
CA LEU A 276 10.20 10.18 -2.65
C LEU A 276 10.79 10.65 -1.32
N GLU A 277 11.97 11.26 -1.34
CA GLU A 277 12.61 11.81 -0.14
C GLU A 277 11.68 12.79 0.59
N ARG A 278 11.11 13.76 -0.13
CA ARG A 278 10.14 14.70 0.44
C ARG A 278 8.86 14.03 0.92
N ALA A 279 8.40 13.00 0.22
CA ALA A 279 7.19 12.27 0.56
C ALA A 279 7.26 11.57 1.92
N PHE A 280 8.45 11.10 2.33
CA PHE A 280 8.61 10.44 3.64
C PHE A 280 8.38 11.39 4.81
N GLU A 281 8.75 12.67 4.68
CA GLU A 281 8.48 13.71 5.68
C GLU A 281 6.98 13.99 5.86
N HIS A 282 6.17 13.66 4.84
CA HIS A 282 4.73 13.91 4.78
C HIS A 282 3.89 12.64 4.81
N SER A 283 4.52 11.52 5.16
CA SER A 283 3.85 10.24 5.33
C SER A 283 3.99 9.79 6.77
N ALA A 284 2.88 9.49 7.41
CA ALA A 284 2.89 8.94 8.76
C ALA A 284 3.22 7.44 8.70
N LEU A 285 4.49 7.12 8.35
CA LEU A 285 4.98 5.74 8.27
C LEU A 285 5.02 5.10 9.66
N THR A 286 4.66 3.83 9.74
CA THR A 286 4.61 3.05 10.98
C THR A 286 4.68 1.56 10.68
N ALA A 287 4.85 0.73 11.71
CA ALA A 287 4.78 -0.74 11.63
C ALA A 287 4.07 -1.30 12.88
N LEU A 288 2.90 -0.74 13.20
CA LEU A 288 2.14 -1.13 14.38
C LEU A 288 1.37 -2.43 14.12
N ARG A 289 1.52 -3.42 15.00
CA ARG A 289 0.73 -4.66 14.94
C ARG A 289 -0.76 -4.33 15.02
N ALA A 290 -1.56 -4.91 14.13
CA ALA A 290 -3.00 -4.61 14.07
C ALA A 290 -3.73 -5.00 15.37
N LYS A 291 -3.32 -6.07 16.04
CA LYS A 291 -3.84 -6.47 17.36
C LYS A 291 -3.68 -5.39 18.41
N ASP A 292 -2.53 -4.71 18.44
CA ASP A 292 -2.18 -3.74 19.49
C ASP A 292 -2.96 -2.41 19.34
N ILE A 293 -3.48 -2.15 18.14
CA ILE A 293 -4.30 -0.96 17.82
C ILE A 293 -5.67 -1.33 17.26
N SER A 294 -6.16 -2.51 17.60
CA SER A 294 -7.41 -3.07 17.07
C SER A 294 -8.62 -2.15 17.31
N ALA A 295 -8.70 -1.50 18.45
CA ALA A 295 -9.79 -0.56 18.76
C ALA A 295 -9.82 0.64 17.78
N GLU A 296 -8.66 1.21 17.44
CA GLU A 296 -8.59 2.32 16.47
C GLU A 296 -8.92 1.84 15.05
N ILE A 297 -8.45 0.64 14.67
CA ILE A 297 -8.78 0.06 13.36
C ILE A 297 -10.28 -0.19 13.26
N LEU A 298 -10.90 -0.77 14.28
CA LEU A 298 -12.35 -1.03 14.31
C LEU A 298 -13.16 0.26 14.32
N GLN A 299 -12.70 1.32 15.00
CA GLN A 299 -13.31 2.64 14.93
C GLN A 299 -13.28 3.19 13.50
N PHE A 300 -12.12 3.17 12.84
CA PHE A 300 -11.97 3.63 11.47
C PHE A 300 -12.85 2.86 10.48
N LEU A 301 -12.83 1.53 10.55
CA LEU A 301 -13.67 0.67 9.71
C LEU A 301 -15.17 0.83 10.04
N GLY A 302 -15.50 1.14 11.30
CA GLY A 302 -16.84 1.44 11.74
C GLY A 302 -17.42 2.69 11.09
N GLU A 303 -16.64 3.76 10.94
CA GLU A 303 -17.05 4.96 10.22
C GLU A 303 -17.29 4.66 8.72
N MET A 304 -16.50 3.79 8.12
CA MET A 304 -16.74 3.33 6.74
C MET A 304 -18.03 2.50 6.64
N TYR A 305 -18.27 1.62 7.61
CA TYR A 305 -19.51 0.86 7.68
C TYR A 305 -20.73 1.77 7.79
N GLN A 306 -20.66 2.82 8.61
CA GLN A 306 -21.74 3.82 8.74
C GLN A 306 -21.94 4.66 7.47
N LEU A 307 -20.86 4.91 6.70
CA LEU A 307 -20.97 5.60 5.42
C LEU A 307 -21.69 4.71 4.38
N ASN A 308 -21.20 3.49 4.22
CA ASN A 308 -21.77 2.46 3.34
C ASN A 308 -21.26 1.06 3.75
N PRO A 309 -22.13 0.18 4.29
CA PRO A 309 -21.71 -1.16 4.72
C PRO A 309 -20.98 -1.98 3.66
N LYS A 310 -21.25 -1.76 2.37
CA LYS A 310 -20.61 -2.49 1.27
C LYS A 310 -19.10 -2.24 1.19
N ILE A 311 -18.61 -1.11 1.69
CA ILE A 311 -17.18 -0.80 1.72
C ILE A 311 -16.41 -1.89 2.47
N VAL A 312 -16.92 -2.33 3.59
CA VAL A 312 -16.30 -3.34 4.46
C VAL A 312 -16.92 -4.74 4.32
N GLY A 313 -17.60 -5.02 3.19
CA GLY A 313 -18.14 -6.34 2.87
C GLY A 313 -19.55 -6.62 3.44
N GLY A 314 -20.29 -5.60 3.86
CA GLY A 314 -21.68 -5.70 4.30
C GLY A 314 -21.89 -6.16 5.75
N LYS A 315 -20.82 -6.45 6.48
CA LYS A 315 -20.80 -6.82 7.89
C LYS A 315 -19.97 -5.85 8.70
N ALA A 316 -20.38 -5.55 9.92
CA ALA A 316 -19.55 -4.76 10.82
C ALA A 316 -18.23 -5.47 11.08
N PRO A 317 -17.09 -4.80 10.92
CA PRO A 317 -15.78 -5.38 11.20
C PRO A 317 -15.64 -5.75 12.68
N ASP A 318 -14.96 -6.86 12.94
CA ASP A 318 -14.73 -7.38 14.29
C ASP A 318 -13.27 -7.84 14.49
N ALA A 319 -12.96 -8.34 15.68
CA ALA A 319 -11.61 -8.77 16.06
C ALA A 319 -11.07 -9.97 15.25
N ASN A 320 -11.94 -10.72 14.55
CA ASN A 320 -11.50 -11.83 13.70
C ASN A 320 -10.63 -11.37 12.50
N LEU A 321 -10.64 -10.06 12.24
CA LEU A 321 -9.78 -9.45 11.22
C LEU A 321 -8.28 -9.55 11.57
N PHE A 322 -7.93 -9.70 12.84
CA PHE A 322 -6.54 -9.59 13.31
C PHE A 322 -5.89 -10.94 13.67
N GLY A 323 -6.59 -12.02 13.62
CA GLY A 323 -6.12 -13.37 13.94
C GLY A 323 -6.01 -13.70 15.42
#